data_f877b624ae02c0ebc1ff57fade02464a
#
_entry.id   f877b624ae02c0ebc1ff57fade02464a
#
_cell.length_a   1.000
_cell.length_b   1.000
_cell.length_c   1.000
_cell.angle_alpha   90.00
_cell.angle_beta   90.00
_cell.angle_gamma   90.00
#
_symmetry.space_group_name_H-M   'P 1'
#
loop_
_entity.id
_entity.type
_entity.pdbx_description
1 polymer ?
#
loop_
_entity_poly.entity_id
_entity_poly.type
_entity_poly.pdbx_seq_one_letter_code
_entity_poly.pdbx_strand_id
1 'polypeptide(L)'
;MNEAYVQIDCTEGVSYELREQFTFQVPGAQFTPQFRAKLWDGKIRLFNVRNRQIYRGLVPYIVKFCEERKYDWEYENEVYDEEFSLTEAEQFIKTLNLPDKIVPRDYQIDAFVHAIRTRRTLLLSPTASGKSLIIYLITRYLNVKRTLIIVPTISLVSQLATDFADYGFESDKYVHRIFGGQDKESDKPVNISTWQSLYKMPKKYFESFDLVIGDEAHQFKALSLTEIMTKLVNAKYRIGTTGTLDGTKTHKLVLEGLFGTVHKVVSTKELMDQKHLAEFNIKCLLLKHNDSICQAAKNFTYQQEIEYLVLNEARNKFIANLAMSLEGNTLLLYQYVEKHGKILHDIIKDRLPDYKIFFIHGGTDVEVREQTRSIVENEKRSIIIASVGTFSTGINIRNLHNIIFASPSKSRIRVLQSIGRGLRTSDTKDKAVLYDIADDMRYKKKENYTIKHFAERIKLYGEERFTFKIYKIELKG
;
A
#
# COMPACT_ATOMS: atom_id res chain seq x y z
N MET A 1 -31.13 -9.30 5.30
CA MET A 1 -29.70 -9.33 4.96
C MET A 1 -29.28 -7.99 4.35
N ASN A 2 -28.01 -7.61 4.47
CA ASN A 2 -27.49 -6.40 3.84
C ASN A 2 -26.14 -6.71 3.18
N GLU A 3 -25.60 -5.75 2.42
CA GLU A 3 -24.34 -5.98 1.69
C GLU A 3 -23.07 -5.99 2.58
N ALA A 4 -23.18 -5.71 3.88
CA ALA A 4 -22.04 -5.75 4.80
C ALA A 4 -21.87 -7.12 5.48
N TYR A 5 -22.97 -7.74 5.88
CA TYR A 5 -22.97 -8.96 6.68
C TYR A 5 -23.83 -10.06 6.07
N VAL A 6 -23.41 -11.30 6.29
CA VAL A 6 -24.26 -12.50 6.14
C VAL A 6 -24.57 -13.05 7.53
N GLN A 7 -25.78 -13.53 7.67
CA GLN A 7 -26.23 -14.28 8.85
C GLN A 7 -26.12 -15.77 8.56
N ILE A 8 -25.57 -16.54 9.49
CA ILE A 8 -25.39 -17.98 9.35
C ILE A 8 -26.36 -18.68 10.29
N ASP A 9 -27.32 -19.39 9.73
CA ASP A 9 -28.17 -20.26 10.51
C ASP A 9 -27.45 -21.58 10.74
N CYS A 10 -27.16 -21.91 12.01
CA CYS A 10 -26.40 -23.07 12.41
C CYS A 10 -26.66 -23.43 13.86
N THR A 11 -26.28 -24.65 14.25
CA THR A 11 -26.35 -25.07 15.65
C THR A 11 -25.39 -24.25 16.53
N GLU A 12 -25.64 -24.28 17.83
CA GLU A 12 -24.77 -23.58 18.79
C GLU A 12 -23.32 -24.08 18.74
N GLY A 13 -23.12 -25.41 18.63
CA GLY A 13 -21.79 -26.01 18.49
C GLY A 13 -21.03 -25.47 17.28
N VAL A 14 -21.64 -25.48 16.11
CA VAL A 14 -21.05 -24.93 14.87
C VAL A 14 -20.75 -23.43 15.02
N SER A 15 -21.59 -22.67 15.72
CA SER A 15 -21.35 -21.25 15.94
C SER A 15 -20.09 -20.98 16.79
N TYR A 16 -19.78 -21.82 17.78
CA TYR A 16 -18.53 -21.74 18.55
C TYR A 16 -17.32 -22.16 17.72
N GLU A 17 -17.44 -23.20 16.88
CA GLU A 17 -16.36 -23.58 15.95
C GLU A 17 -16.03 -22.46 14.96
N LEU A 18 -17.05 -21.82 14.39
CA LEU A 18 -16.88 -20.66 13.51
C LEU A 18 -16.21 -19.51 14.26
N ARG A 19 -16.60 -19.24 15.51
CA ARG A 19 -15.93 -18.23 16.32
C ARG A 19 -14.44 -18.54 16.49
N GLU A 20 -14.08 -19.79 16.81
CA GLU A 20 -12.66 -20.19 16.94
C GLU A 20 -11.92 -20.04 15.63
N GLN A 21 -12.48 -20.53 14.53
CA GLN A 21 -11.91 -20.45 13.18
C GLN A 21 -11.62 -19.00 12.76
N PHE A 22 -12.52 -18.07 13.10
CA PHE A 22 -12.44 -16.66 12.73
C PHE A 22 -11.98 -15.75 13.89
N THR A 23 -11.25 -16.31 14.87
CA THR A 23 -10.58 -15.57 15.94
C THR A 23 -9.06 -15.58 15.71
N PHE A 24 -8.45 -14.41 15.69
CA PHE A 24 -7.02 -14.25 15.40
C PHE A 24 -6.33 -13.37 16.43
N GLN A 25 -5.13 -13.77 16.85
CA GLN A 25 -4.26 -12.95 17.68
C GLN A 25 -3.69 -11.80 16.83
N VAL A 26 -3.81 -10.57 17.30
CA VAL A 26 -3.24 -9.41 16.63
C VAL A 26 -1.73 -9.34 16.90
N PRO A 27 -0.88 -9.34 15.87
CA PRO A 27 0.56 -9.21 16.05
C PRO A 27 0.90 -7.92 16.79
N GLY A 28 1.71 -8.03 17.84
CA GLY A 28 2.11 -6.87 18.64
C GLY A 28 1.05 -6.34 19.62
N ALA A 29 -0.08 -7.04 19.80
CA ALA A 29 -1.14 -6.65 20.75
C ALA A 29 -0.61 -6.39 22.17
N GLN A 30 0.37 -7.17 22.63
CA GLN A 30 0.98 -7.05 23.95
C GLN A 30 1.67 -5.68 24.19
N PHE A 31 1.98 -4.93 23.13
CA PHE A 31 2.58 -3.60 23.23
C PHE A 31 1.54 -2.48 23.28
N THR A 32 0.26 -2.78 23.08
CA THR A 32 -0.80 -1.79 23.10
C THR A 32 -1.23 -1.43 24.53
N PRO A 33 -1.62 -0.18 24.82
CA PRO A 33 -2.11 0.22 26.15
C PRO A 33 -3.35 -0.60 26.59
N GLN A 34 -4.27 -0.88 25.67
CA GLN A 34 -5.51 -1.63 25.96
C GLN A 34 -5.23 -3.05 26.40
N PHE A 35 -4.26 -3.74 25.77
CA PHE A 35 -3.85 -5.07 26.18
C PHE A 35 -3.15 -5.05 27.55
N ARG A 36 -2.24 -4.08 27.77
CA ARG A 36 -1.55 -3.92 29.06
C ARG A 36 -2.51 -3.60 30.19
N ALA A 37 -3.53 -2.82 29.92
CA ALA A 37 -4.60 -2.50 30.87
C ALA A 37 -5.64 -3.62 31.03
N LYS A 38 -5.47 -4.78 30.34
CA LYS A 38 -6.40 -5.91 30.34
C LYS A 38 -7.82 -5.57 29.85
N LEU A 39 -7.97 -4.47 29.12
CA LEU A 39 -9.26 -4.04 28.51
C LEU A 39 -9.54 -4.79 27.21
N TRP A 40 -8.55 -5.45 26.64
CA TRP A 40 -8.64 -6.23 25.41
C TRP A 40 -7.69 -7.41 25.47
N ASP A 41 -8.14 -8.57 25.00
CA ASP A 41 -7.38 -9.84 25.02
C ASP A 41 -6.40 -10.01 23.82
N GLY A 42 -6.24 -8.98 23.00
CA GLY A 42 -5.34 -8.99 21.86
C GLY A 42 -5.89 -9.77 20.65
N LYS A 43 -7.16 -10.15 20.65
CA LYS A 43 -7.78 -10.95 19.59
C LYS A 43 -8.82 -10.14 18.82
N ILE A 44 -8.88 -10.39 17.52
CA ILE A 44 -9.98 -9.97 16.65
C ILE A 44 -10.86 -11.17 16.36
N ARG A 45 -12.15 -10.97 16.48
CA ARG A 45 -13.18 -11.97 16.19
C ARG A 45 -14.04 -11.49 15.05
N LEU A 46 -13.96 -12.17 13.91
CA LEU A 46 -14.70 -11.77 12.70
C LEU A 46 -16.11 -12.39 12.67
N PHE A 47 -16.32 -13.49 13.37
CA PHE A 47 -17.66 -14.09 13.56
C PHE A 47 -18.24 -13.69 14.91
N ASN A 48 -19.44 -13.16 14.89
CA ASN A 48 -20.20 -12.78 16.09
C ASN A 48 -21.18 -13.90 16.45
N VAL A 49 -20.93 -14.62 17.54
CA VAL A 49 -21.75 -15.73 18.01
C VAL A 49 -23.18 -15.26 18.39
N ARG A 50 -23.31 -14.06 18.97
CA ARG A 50 -24.59 -13.58 19.51
C ARG A 50 -25.66 -13.36 18.43
N ASN A 51 -25.27 -12.76 17.31
CA ASN A 51 -26.17 -12.52 16.18
C ASN A 51 -25.86 -13.42 14.98
N ARG A 52 -24.88 -14.35 15.12
CA ARG A 52 -24.44 -15.30 14.09
C ARG A 52 -24.08 -14.62 12.75
N GLN A 53 -23.41 -13.48 12.83
CA GLN A 53 -23.03 -12.68 11.67
C GLN A 53 -21.54 -12.67 11.43
N ILE A 54 -21.18 -12.63 10.14
CA ILE A 54 -19.83 -12.42 9.67
C ILE A 54 -19.85 -11.49 8.45
N TYR A 55 -18.71 -10.86 8.12
CA TYR A 55 -18.62 -10.05 6.92
C TYR A 55 -18.89 -10.89 5.66
N ARG A 56 -19.72 -10.38 4.77
CA ARG A 56 -20.19 -11.11 3.60
C ARG A 56 -19.05 -11.55 2.66
N GLY A 57 -17.95 -10.79 2.57
CA GLY A 57 -16.78 -11.16 1.78
C GLY A 57 -16.05 -12.42 2.27
N LEU A 58 -16.36 -12.92 3.49
CA LEU A 58 -15.78 -14.15 4.02
C LEU A 58 -16.61 -15.42 3.73
N VAL A 59 -17.70 -15.30 3.02
CA VAL A 59 -18.54 -16.46 2.65
C VAL A 59 -17.76 -17.60 2.00
N PRO A 60 -16.82 -17.38 1.06
CA PRO A 60 -16.01 -18.48 0.52
C PRO A 60 -15.22 -19.26 1.58
N TYR A 61 -14.81 -18.59 2.65
CA TYR A 61 -14.12 -19.24 3.78
C TYR A 61 -15.08 -20.06 4.66
N ILE A 62 -16.36 -19.64 4.73
CA ILE A 62 -17.41 -20.42 5.44
C ILE A 62 -17.72 -21.69 4.65
N VAL A 63 -17.91 -21.58 3.34
CA VAL A 63 -18.12 -22.74 2.47
C VAL A 63 -16.99 -23.74 2.65
N LYS A 64 -15.75 -23.29 2.54
CA LYS A 64 -14.58 -24.15 2.74
C LYS A 64 -14.56 -24.78 4.14
N PHE A 65 -14.92 -24.04 5.18
CA PHE A 65 -15.04 -24.56 6.54
C PHE A 65 -16.07 -25.69 6.63
N CYS A 66 -17.23 -25.55 6.00
CA CYS A 66 -18.28 -26.57 5.96
C CYS A 66 -17.80 -27.81 5.19
N GLU A 67 -17.19 -27.65 4.02
CA GLU A 67 -16.64 -28.73 3.21
C GLU A 67 -15.57 -29.52 3.95
N GLU A 68 -14.60 -28.87 4.61
CA GLU A 68 -13.55 -29.52 5.39
C GLU A 68 -14.11 -30.34 6.56
N ARG A 69 -15.27 -29.98 7.11
CA ARG A 69 -15.95 -30.67 8.22
C ARG A 69 -17.08 -31.58 7.78
N LYS A 70 -17.36 -31.62 6.48
CA LYS A 70 -18.48 -32.36 5.89
C LYS A 70 -19.83 -31.92 6.48
N TYR A 71 -19.99 -30.64 6.69
CA TYR A 71 -21.27 -30.03 7.03
C TYR A 71 -22.03 -29.72 5.76
N ASP A 72 -23.34 -30.07 5.73
CA ASP A 72 -24.23 -29.62 4.69
C ASP A 72 -24.44 -28.11 4.78
N TRP A 73 -24.48 -27.45 3.64
CA TRP A 73 -24.70 -26.01 3.58
C TRP A 73 -25.52 -25.63 2.35
N GLU A 74 -26.29 -24.58 2.48
CA GLU A 74 -27.07 -24.02 1.40
C GLU A 74 -27.04 -22.49 1.45
N TYR A 75 -27.27 -21.86 0.32
CA TYR A 75 -27.46 -20.42 0.22
C TYR A 75 -28.92 -20.11 -0.04
N GLU A 76 -29.51 -19.22 0.76
CA GLU A 76 -30.86 -18.70 0.52
C GLU A 76 -30.90 -17.68 -0.63
N ASN A 77 -29.78 -17.16 -1.08
CA ASN A 77 -29.69 -16.16 -2.15
C ASN A 77 -28.69 -16.60 -3.21
N GLU A 78 -28.99 -16.21 -4.46
CA GLU A 78 -28.16 -16.50 -5.62
C GLU A 78 -26.69 -16.09 -5.38
N VAL A 79 -25.77 -16.99 -5.69
CA VAL A 79 -24.37 -16.67 -5.86
C VAL A 79 -24.25 -15.86 -7.14
N TYR A 80 -23.94 -14.56 -6.98
CA TYR A 80 -23.80 -13.69 -8.13
C TYR A 80 -22.49 -13.99 -8.86
N ASP A 81 -22.58 -14.64 -10.00
CA ASP A 81 -21.56 -14.65 -11.03
C ASP A 81 -22.22 -14.04 -12.29
N GLU A 82 -21.95 -12.77 -12.53
CA GLU A 82 -22.48 -12.11 -13.72
C GLU A 82 -21.75 -12.66 -14.96
N GLU A 83 -22.51 -13.09 -15.95
CA GLU A 83 -21.96 -13.41 -17.26
C GLU A 83 -21.48 -12.12 -17.92
N PHE A 84 -20.21 -11.82 -17.77
CA PHE A 84 -19.53 -10.69 -18.41
C PHE A 84 -18.26 -11.17 -19.07
N SER A 85 -18.21 -11.17 -20.38
CA SER A 85 -17.11 -11.71 -21.18
C SER A 85 -16.02 -10.67 -21.44
N LEU A 86 -14.82 -11.14 -21.80
CA LEU A 86 -13.73 -10.27 -22.28
C LEU A 86 -14.15 -9.49 -23.52
N THR A 87 -14.88 -10.11 -24.44
CA THR A 87 -15.37 -9.47 -25.66
C THR A 87 -16.32 -8.32 -25.35
N GLU A 88 -17.23 -8.48 -24.40
CA GLU A 88 -18.13 -7.41 -23.96
C GLU A 88 -17.35 -6.27 -23.28
N ALA A 89 -16.33 -6.61 -22.48
CA ALA A 89 -15.46 -5.62 -21.86
C ALA A 89 -14.70 -4.80 -22.91
N GLU A 90 -14.12 -5.44 -23.91
CA GLU A 90 -13.42 -4.77 -25.02
C GLU A 90 -14.37 -3.89 -25.86
N GLN A 91 -15.58 -4.38 -26.13
CA GLN A 91 -16.60 -3.61 -26.83
C GLN A 91 -16.99 -2.37 -26.03
N PHE A 92 -17.24 -2.51 -24.73
CA PHE A 92 -17.51 -1.38 -23.85
C PHE A 92 -16.37 -0.38 -23.83
N ILE A 93 -15.12 -0.83 -23.70
CA ILE A 93 -13.94 0.06 -23.68
C ILE A 93 -13.86 0.90 -24.96
N LYS A 94 -14.17 0.32 -26.12
CA LYS A 94 -14.22 1.08 -27.38
C LYS A 94 -15.25 2.22 -27.35
N THR A 95 -16.37 2.05 -26.66
CA THR A 95 -17.40 3.09 -26.54
C THR A 95 -16.95 4.28 -25.69
N LEU A 96 -15.93 4.12 -24.85
CA LEU A 96 -15.42 5.18 -23.98
C LEU A 96 -14.61 6.24 -24.73
N ASN A 97 -14.17 5.97 -25.96
CA ASN A 97 -13.32 6.83 -26.77
C ASN A 97 -12.13 7.38 -25.97
N LEU A 98 -11.39 6.47 -25.33
CA LEU A 98 -10.19 6.84 -24.57
C LEU A 98 -9.19 7.54 -25.49
N PRO A 99 -8.42 8.54 -24.98
CA PRO A 99 -7.34 9.15 -25.75
C PRO A 99 -6.33 8.11 -26.26
N ASP A 100 -5.78 8.28 -27.47
CA ASP A 100 -4.89 7.32 -28.14
C ASP A 100 -3.72 6.84 -27.28
N LYS A 101 -3.22 7.70 -26.39
CA LYS A 101 -2.13 7.35 -25.45
C LYS A 101 -2.57 6.41 -24.31
N ILE A 102 -3.86 6.18 -24.13
CA ILE A 102 -4.44 5.36 -23.05
C ILE A 102 -4.97 4.07 -23.65
N VAL A 103 -4.11 3.06 -23.68
CA VAL A 103 -4.47 1.72 -24.16
C VAL A 103 -4.57 0.79 -22.93
N PRO A 104 -5.76 0.29 -22.59
CA PRO A 104 -5.90 -0.70 -21.53
C PRO A 104 -5.10 -1.97 -21.83
N ARG A 105 -4.42 -2.50 -20.83
CA ARG A 105 -3.60 -3.71 -20.94
C ARG A 105 -4.44 -4.94 -20.60
N ASP A 106 -4.06 -6.10 -21.09
CA ASP A 106 -4.82 -7.35 -20.92
C ASP A 106 -5.16 -7.61 -19.44
N TYR A 107 -4.19 -7.52 -18.54
CA TYR A 107 -4.42 -7.74 -17.11
C TYR A 107 -5.35 -6.70 -16.46
N GLN A 108 -5.46 -5.48 -17.03
CA GLN A 108 -6.41 -4.47 -16.54
C GLN A 108 -7.83 -4.80 -16.99
N ILE A 109 -7.97 -5.33 -18.22
CA ILE A 109 -9.24 -5.80 -18.74
C ILE A 109 -9.70 -7.04 -17.95
N ASP A 110 -8.80 -7.99 -17.70
CA ASP A 110 -9.07 -9.17 -16.86
C ASP A 110 -9.53 -8.79 -15.45
N ALA A 111 -8.84 -7.83 -14.81
CA ALA A 111 -9.22 -7.34 -13.49
C ALA A 111 -10.59 -6.65 -13.50
N PHE A 112 -10.88 -5.88 -14.54
CA PHE A 112 -12.19 -5.25 -14.75
C PHE A 112 -13.28 -6.31 -14.89
N VAL A 113 -13.10 -7.31 -15.78
CA VAL A 113 -14.05 -8.42 -15.96
C VAL A 113 -14.27 -9.17 -14.65
N HIS A 114 -13.19 -9.50 -13.94
CA HIS A 114 -13.29 -10.17 -12.65
C HIS A 114 -14.10 -9.36 -11.63
N ALA A 115 -13.85 -8.06 -11.53
CA ALA A 115 -14.56 -7.19 -10.60
C ALA A 115 -16.08 -7.10 -10.90
N ILE A 116 -16.47 -7.07 -12.17
CA ILE A 116 -17.89 -7.06 -12.57
C ILE A 116 -18.54 -8.39 -12.23
N ARG A 117 -17.94 -9.52 -12.63
CA ARG A 117 -18.48 -10.86 -12.39
C ARG A 117 -18.71 -11.12 -10.89
N THR A 118 -17.70 -10.84 -10.09
CA THR A 118 -17.74 -11.17 -8.65
C THR A 118 -18.45 -10.15 -7.79
N ARG A 119 -18.66 -8.93 -8.27
CA ARG A 119 -19.20 -7.77 -7.53
C ARG A 119 -18.42 -7.40 -6.26
N ARG A 120 -17.60 -8.31 -5.75
CA ARG A 120 -16.82 -8.19 -4.52
C ARG A 120 -15.45 -8.78 -4.70
N THR A 121 -14.42 -7.95 -4.64
CA THR A 121 -13.04 -8.43 -4.75
C THR A 121 -12.05 -7.44 -4.16
N LEU A 122 -10.91 -7.95 -3.72
CA LEU A 122 -9.73 -7.15 -3.38
C LEU A 122 -8.67 -7.36 -4.46
N LEU A 123 -8.55 -6.43 -5.37
CA LEU A 123 -7.59 -6.46 -6.47
C LEU A 123 -6.18 -6.15 -5.95
N LEU A 124 -5.31 -7.15 -5.96
CA LEU A 124 -3.89 -6.99 -5.62
C LEU A 124 -3.12 -6.64 -6.89
N SER A 125 -2.79 -5.36 -7.02
CA SER A 125 -2.18 -4.78 -8.22
C SER A 125 -1.03 -3.85 -7.82
N PRO A 126 0.23 -4.11 -8.21
CA PRO A 126 1.38 -3.36 -7.74
C PRO A 126 1.33 -1.89 -8.14
N THR A 127 2.24 -1.10 -7.57
CA THR A 127 2.40 0.31 -7.98
C THR A 127 2.75 0.37 -9.47
N ALA A 128 2.21 1.38 -10.16
CA ALA A 128 2.38 1.59 -11.60
C ALA A 128 1.71 0.55 -12.54
N SER A 129 0.86 -0.33 -12.02
CA SER A 129 0.03 -1.22 -12.84
C SER A 129 -1.17 -0.52 -13.50
N GLY A 130 -1.43 0.76 -13.18
CA GLY A 130 -2.56 1.53 -13.73
C GLY A 130 -3.89 1.24 -13.03
N LYS A 131 -3.88 1.09 -11.70
CA LYS A 131 -5.09 0.89 -10.86
C LYS A 131 -6.19 1.92 -11.14
N SER A 132 -5.83 3.19 -11.37
CA SER A 132 -6.81 4.25 -11.65
C SER A 132 -7.63 3.98 -12.91
N LEU A 133 -7.04 3.36 -13.94
CA LEU A 133 -7.78 2.98 -15.14
C LEU A 133 -8.77 1.84 -14.85
N ILE A 134 -8.38 0.85 -14.05
CA ILE A 134 -9.30 -0.23 -13.62
C ILE A 134 -10.48 0.36 -12.85
N ILE A 135 -10.21 1.26 -11.90
CA ILE A 135 -11.26 1.97 -11.13
C ILE A 135 -12.19 2.76 -12.07
N TYR A 136 -11.61 3.45 -13.06
CA TYR A 136 -12.36 4.19 -14.07
C TYR A 136 -13.28 3.27 -14.88
N LEU A 137 -12.75 2.17 -15.44
CA LEU A 137 -13.53 1.21 -16.24
C LEU A 137 -14.71 0.66 -15.46
N ILE A 138 -14.49 0.23 -14.20
CA ILE A 138 -15.55 -0.27 -13.31
C ILE A 138 -16.62 0.81 -13.09
N THR A 139 -16.19 2.03 -12.74
CA THR A 139 -17.11 3.15 -12.48
C THR A 139 -17.95 3.50 -13.69
N ARG A 140 -17.35 3.50 -14.89
CA ARG A 140 -18.01 3.86 -16.14
C ARG A 140 -18.95 2.76 -16.64
N TYR A 141 -18.58 1.49 -16.49
CA TYR A 141 -19.40 0.35 -16.90
C TYR A 141 -20.65 0.24 -16.04
N LEU A 142 -20.47 0.22 -14.73
CA LEU A 142 -21.59 0.06 -13.81
C LEU A 142 -22.54 1.25 -13.85
N ASN A 143 -22.04 2.46 -14.09
CA ASN A 143 -22.83 3.71 -14.25
C ASN A 143 -23.99 3.81 -13.25
N VAL A 144 -23.76 3.39 -12.01
CA VAL A 144 -24.78 3.38 -10.94
C VAL A 144 -25.12 4.80 -10.49
N LYS A 145 -26.27 4.93 -9.83
CA LYS A 145 -26.76 6.24 -9.38
C LYS A 145 -25.76 6.98 -8.49
N ARG A 146 -25.08 6.25 -7.57
CA ARG A 146 -24.08 6.85 -6.69
C ARG A 146 -22.90 5.90 -6.44
N THR A 147 -21.72 6.38 -6.78
CA THR A 147 -20.43 5.72 -6.53
C THR A 147 -19.66 6.46 -5.45
N LEU A 148 -19.10 5.71 -4.49
CA LEU A 148 -18.17 6.21 -3.49
C LEU A 148 -16.78 5.61 -3.70
N ILE A 149 -15.77 6.46 -3.95
CA ILE A 149 -14.37 6.06 -4.04
C ILE A 149 -13.63 6.61 -2.82
N ILE A 150 -13.06 5.72 -2.02
CA ILE A 150 -12.38 6.08 -0.77
C ILE A 150 -10.88 5.95 -0.98
N VAL A 151 -10.15 7.00 -0.66
CA VAL A 151 -8.69 7.08 -0.79
C VAL A 151 -8.03 7.49 0.54
N PRO A 152 -6.76 7.18 0.78
CA PRO A 152 -6.11 7.49 2.06
C PRO A 152 -5.71 8.95 2.26
N THR A 153 -5.49 9.72 1.18
CA THR A 153 -4.94 11.09 1.25
C THR A 153 -5.65 12.06 0.33
N ILE A 154 -5.59 13.35 0.66
CA ILE A 154 -6.18 14.43 -0.16
C ILE A 154 -5.54 14.49 -1.55
N SER A 155 -4.22 14.29 -1.65
CA SER A 155 -3.52 14.28 -2.93
C SER A 155 -4.06 13.19 -3.88
N LEU A 156 -4.44 12.02 -3.35
CA LEU A 156 -5.06 10.95 -4.14
C LEU A 156 -6.49 11.28 -4.56
N VAL A 157 -7.24 12.08 -3.80
CA VAL A 157 -8.56 12.59 -4.25
C VAL A 157 -8.40 13.42 -5.52
N SER A 158 -7.46 14.36 -5.50
CA SER A 158 -7.20 15.24 -6.65
C SER A 158 -6.61 14.47 -7.83
N GLN A 159 -5.64 13.59 -7.56
CA GLN A 159 -5.01 12.79 -8.61
C GLN A 159 -6.02 11.90 -9.34
N LEU A 160 -6.86 11.17 -8.61
CA LEU A 160 -7.82 10.26 -9.24
C LEU A 160 -8.87 11.02 -10.09
N ALA A 161 -9.30 12.19 -9.62
CA ALA A 161 -10.20 13.05 -10.41
C ALA A 161 -9.53 13.58 -11.67
N THR A 162 -8.22 13.90 -11.60
CA THR A 162 -7.42 14.30 -12.78
C THR A 162 -7.21 13.10 -13.70
N ASP A 163 -6.87 11.93 -13.18
CA ASP A 163 -6.75 10.71 -14.00
C ASP A 163 -8.06 10.44 -14.78
N PHE A 164 -9.22 10.61 -14.15
CA PHE A 164 -10.51 10.46 -14.84
C PHE A 164 -10.70 11.49 -15.97
N ALA A 165 -10.29 12.74 -15.74
CA ALA A 165 -10.31 13.76 -16.79
C ALA A 165 -9.35 13.41 -17.92
N ASP A 166 -8.16 12.92 -17.62
CA ASP A 166 -7.16 12.44 -18.58
C ASP A 166 -7.66 11.25 -19.43
N TYR A 167 -8.63 10.49 -18.91
CA TYR A 167 -9.32 9.40 -19.62
C TYR A 167 -10.52 9.88 -20.44
N GLY A 168 -10.74 11.19 -20.53
CA GLY A 168 -11.83 11.80 -21.31
C GLY A 168 -13.16 11.95 -20.54
N PHE A 169 -13.15 11.85 -19.19
CA PHE A 169 -14.35 12.06 -18.40
C PHE A 169 -14.54 13.51 -17.99
N GLU A 170 -15.75 14.03 -18.07
CA GLU A 170 -16.09 15.40 -17.61
C GLU A 170 -16.08 15.46 -16.06
N SER A 171 -14.87 15.34 -15.48
CA SER A 171 -14.70 15.22 -14.02
C SER A 171 -15.29 16.41 -13.26
N ASP A 172 -15.21 17.62 -13.79
CA ASP A 172 -15.78 18.81 -13.14
C ASP A 172 -17.31 18.75 -13.03
N LYS A 173 -17.97 18.07 -13.95
CA LYS A 173 -19.42 17.90 -13.98
C LYS A 173 -19.89 16.73 -13.11
N TYR A 174 -19.20 15.60 -13.17
CA TYR A 174 -19.68 14.34 -12.61
C TYR A 174 -18.95 13.88 -11.34
N VAL A 175 -17.79 14.45 -11.01
CA VAL A 175 -17.01 14.06 -9.83
C VAL A 175 -17.13 15.10 -8.73
N HIS A 176 -17.50 14.66 -7.55
CA HIS A 176 -17.45 15.43 -6.32
C HIS A 176 -16.24 15.01 -5.48
N ARG A 177 -15.41 15.97 -5.09
CA ARG A 177 -14.19 15.76 -4.30
C ARG A 177 -14.48 16.13 -2.85
N ILE A 178 -14.34 15.18 -1.91
CA ILE A 178 -14.66 15.37 -0.49
C ILE A 178 -13.39 15.24 0.35
N PHE A 179 -12.93 16.37 0.90
CA PHE A 179 -11.82 16.43 1.86
C PHE A 179 -12.02 17.58 2.84
N GLY A 180 -11.10 17.80 3.80
CA GLY A 180 -11.26 18.77 4.88
C GLY A 180 -11.76 20.14 4.41
N GLY A 181 -12.88 20.60 4.97
CA GLY A 181 -13.50 21.89 4.65
C GLY A 181 -14.45 21.89 3.44
N GLN A 182 -14.52 20.81 2.65
CA GLN A 182 -15.43 20.69 1.53
C GLN A 182 -16.80 20.16 1.96
N ASP A 183 -17.85 20.51 1.20
CA ASP A 183 -19.17 19.96 1.37
C ASP A 183 -19.14 18.44 1.15
N LYS A 184 -19.89 17.71 1.99
CA LYS A 184 -19.95 16.25 1.94
C LYS A 184 -21.14 15.73 1.15
N GLU A 185 -22.13 16.58 0.89
CA GLU A 185 -23.32 16.25 0.12
C GLU A 185 -23.20 16.80 -1.30
N SER A 186 -23.61 16.01 -2.26
CA SER A 186 -23.61 16.40 -3.67
C SER A 186 -24.53 15.47 -4.46
N ASP A 187 -25.14 16.00 -5.51
CA ASP A 187 -25.93 15.24 -6.49
C ASP A 187 -25.06 14.58 -7.58
N LYS A 188 -23.75 14.83 -7.58
CA LYS A 188 -22.84 14.24 -8.56
C LYS A 188 -22.75 12.73 -8.34
N PRO A 189 -22.77 11.91 -9.41
CA PRO A 189 -22.81 10.46 -9.32
C PRO A 189 -21.52 9.83 -8.75
N VAL A 190 -20.38 10.46 -8.96
CA VAL A 190 -19.06 9.94 -8.50
C VAL A 190 -18.55 10.82 -7.36
N ASN A 191 -18.36 10.22 -6.18
CA ASN A 191 -17.87 10.90 -5.00
C ASN A 191 -16.51 10.32 -4.61
N ILE A 192 -15.45 11.12 -4.66
CA ILE A 192 -14.09 10.71 -4.26
C ILE A 192 -13.76 11.37 -2.93
N SER A 193 -13.45 10.59 -1.90
CA SER A 193 -13.29 11.08 -0.54
C SER A 193 -12.12 10.45 0.19
N THR A 194 -11.56 11.18 1.16
CA THR A 194 -10.69 10.56 2.15
C THR A 194 -11.54 9.86 3.22
N TRP A 195 -11.04 8.75 3.77
CA TRP A 195 -11.74 8.05 4.87
C TRP A 195 -11.91 8.94 6.12
N GLN A 196 -10.98 9.88 6.36
CA GLN A 196 -11.04 10.83 7.49
C GLN A 196 -12.26 11.75 7.39
N SER A 197 -12.68 12.09 6.19
CA SER A 197 -13.85 12.93 5.96
C SER A 197 -15.16 12.16 6.17
N LEU A 198 -15.13 10.85 6.01
CA LEU A 198 -16.34 10.00 5.99
C LEU A 198 -16.65 9.28 7.29
N TYR A 199 -15.64 8.85 8.06
CA TYR A 199 -15.85 7.87 9.15
C TYR A 199 -16.88 8.31 10.21
N LYS A 200 -17.07 9.62 10.41
CA LYS A 200 -18.07 10.20 11.34
C LYS A 200 -19.46 10.41 10.72
N MET A 201 -19.61 10.17 9.40
CA MET A 201 -20.90 10.38 8.75
C MET A 201 -21.94 9.38 9.24
N PRO A 202 -23.22 9.79 9.32
CA PRO A 202 -24.31 8.92 9.76
C PRO A 202 -24.58 7.82 8.73
N LYS A 203 -25.17 6.71 9.19
CA LYS A 203 -25.49 5.55 8.33
C LYS A 203 -26.33 5.96 7.11
N LYS A 204 -27.31 6.85 7.28
CA LYS A 204 -28.19 7.35 6.21
C LYS A 204 -27.41 7.91 5.00
N TYR A 205 -26.28 8.58 5.24
CA TYR A 205 -25.42 9.08 4.17
C TYR A 205 -24.93 7.95 3.26
N PHE A 206 -24.52 6.82 3.86
CA PHE A 206 -23.95 5.69 3.14
C PHE A 206 -24.99 4.80 2.45
N GLU A 207 -26.27 4.87 2.84
CA GLU A 207 -27.34 4.06 2.25
C GLU A 207 -27.67 4.41 0.81
N SER A 208 -27.20 5.57 0.33
CA SER A 208 -27.43 6.06 -1.03
C SER A 208 -26.43 5.54 -2.06
N PHE A 209 -25.37 4.84 -1.64
CA PHE A 209 -24.32 4.37 -2.54
C PHE A 209 -24.52 2.92 -2.97
N ASP A 210 -24.45 2.68 -4.29
CA ASP A 210 -24.60 1.36 -4.91
C ASP A 210 -23.26 0.67 -5.16
N LEU A 211 -22.21 1.47 -5.41
CA LEU A 211 -20.83 1.05 -5.62
C LEU A 211 -19.90 1.72 -4.62
N VAL A 212 -19.04 0.93 -3.98
CA VAL A 212 -17.91 1.43 -3.20
C VAL A 212 -16.59 0.87 -3.73
N ILE A 213 -15.62 1.76 -3.94
CA ILE A 213 -14.25 1.39 -4.29
C ILE A 213 -13.30 1.94 -3.23
N GLY A 214 -12.46 1.09 -2.66
CA GLY A 214 -11.41 1.49 -1.71
C GLY A 214 -10.04 1.40 -2.38
N ASP A 215 -9.44 2.53 -2.76
CA ASP A 215 -8.08 2.52 -3.30
C ASP A 215 -7.03 2.60 -2.19
N GLU A 216 -5.91 1.90 -2.38
CA GLU A 216 -4.87 1.67 -1.38
C GLU A 216 -5.46 1.14 -0.05
N ALA A 217 -6.36 0.16 -0.15
CA ALA A 217 -7.16 -0.38 0.96
C ALA A 217 -6.33 -0.79 2.20
N HIS A 218 -5.06 -1.18 2.01
CA HIS A 218 -4.13 -1.51 3.09
C HIS A 218 -3.74 -0.33 3.99
N GLN A 219 -3.91 0.92 3.53
CA GLN A 219 -3.53 2.12 4.28
C GLN A 219 -4.63 2.62 5.23
N PHE A 220 -5.84 2.09 5.11
CA PHE A 220 -6.91 2.50 6.00
C PHE A 220 -6.69 1.95 7.42
N LYS A 221 -7.00 2.75 8.43
CA LYS A 221 -7.11 2.24 9.79
C LYS A 221 -8.25 1.23 9.84
N ALA A 222 -7.97 0.03 10.30
CA ALA A 222 -8.94 -1.07 10.30
C ALA A 222 -10.30 -0.69 10.89
N LEU A 223 -10.35 0.01 12.03
CA LEU A 223 -11.59 0.46 12.64
C LEU A 223 -12.38 1.44 11.76
N SER A 224 -11.73 2.49 11.23
CA SER A 224 -12.44 3.50 10.43
C SER A 224 -12.95 2.94 9.11
N LEU A 225 -12.17 2.08 8.45
CA LEU A 225 -12.62 1.39 7.25
C LEU A 225 -13.80 0.47 7.56
N THR A 226 -13.70 -0.31 8.64
CA THR A 226 -14.77 -1.19 9.08
C THR A 226 -16.06 -0.40 9.35
N GLU A 227 -15.99 0.72 10.07
CA GLU A 227 -17.15 1.57 10.33
C GLU A 227 -17.80 2.10 9.06
N ILE A 228 -17.02 2.56 8.08
CA ILE A 228 -17.53 3.03 6.79
C ILE A 228 -18.18 1.87 6.03
N MET A 229 -17.44 0.78 5.85
CA MET A 229 -17.86 -0.35 5.04
C MET A 229 -19.09 -1.08 5.61
N THR A 230 -19.26 -1.08 6.94
CA THR A 230 -20.45 -1.68 7.57
C THR A 230 -21.71 -0.79 7.51
N LYS A 231 -21.52 0.52 7.32
CA LYS A 231 -22.64 1.45 7.06
C LYS A 231 -23.13 1.42 5.61
N LEU A 232 -22.33 0.94 4.67
CA LEU A 232 -22.66 0.83 3.24
C LEU A 232 -23.56 -0.39 2.97
N VAL A 233 -24.72 -0.45 3.59
CA VAL A 233 -25.59 -1.63 3.59
C VAL A 233 -26.24 -1.94 2.24
N ASN A 234 -26.30 -0.98 1.32
CA ASN A 234 -26.89 -1.10 -0.01
C ASN A 234 -25.87 -1.22 -1.14
N ALA A 235 -24.58 -1.01 -0.85
CA ALA A 235 -23.53 -1.08 -1.89
C ALA A 235 -23.31 -2.52 -2.34
N LYS A 236 -23.92 -2.87 -3.48
CA LYS A 236 -23.85 -4.20 -4.09
C LYS A 236 -22.44 -4.50 -4.60
N TYR A 237 -21.77 -3.51 -5.19
CA TYR A 237 -20.41 -3.65 -5.70
C TYR A 237 -19.42 -3.09 -4.70
N ARG A 238 -18.47 -3.92 -4.27
CA ARG A 238 -17.47 -3.59 -3.26
C ARG A 238 -16.08 -4.00 -3.72
N ILE A 239 -15.36 -3.06 -4.28
CA ILE A 239 -14.06 -3.31 -4.89
C ILE A 239 -12.96 -2.65 -4.05
N GLY A 240 -12.01 -3.44 -3.57
CA GLY A 240 -10.78 -2.92 -2.97
C GLY A 240 -9.64 -2.97 -4.00
N THR A 241 -8.79 -1.97 -4.04
CA THR A 241 -7.53 -2.02 -4.77
C THR A 241 -6.38 -1.80 -3.82
N THR A 242 -5.29 -2.53 -3.98
CA THR A 242 -4.09 -2.39 -3.15
C THR A 242 -2.84 -2.87 -3.88
N GLY A 243 -1.72 -2.18 -3.69
CA GLY A 243 -0.44 -2.63 -4.22
C GLY A 243 0.21 -3.74 -3.39
N THR A 244 -0.12 -3.81 -2.11
CA THR A 244 0.54 -4.71 -1.15
C THR A 244 -0.39 -5.08 0.00
N LEU A 245 -0.14 -6.24 0.61
CA LEU A 245 -0.71 -6.64 1.90
C LEU A 245 0.41 -6.69 2.94
N ASP A 246 0.09 -6.49 4.21
CA ASP A 246 1.10 -6.45 5.29
C ASP A 246 1.70 -7.82 5.63
N GLY A 247 1.19 -8.88 5.00
CA GLY A 247 1.63 -10.26 5.23
C GLY A 247 0.97 -10.95 6.42
N THR A 248 0.13 -10.25 7.19
CA THR A 248 -0.61 -10.88 8.30
C THR A 248 -1.94 -11.45 7.85
N LYS A 249 -2.27 -12.66 8.35
CA LYS A 249 -3.56 -13.31 8.06
C LYS A 249 -4.74 -12.46 8.55
N THR A 250 -4.60 -11.80 9.69
CA THR A 250 -5.65 -10.97 10.29
C THR A 250 -6.00 -9.79 9.42
N HIS A 251 -5.01 -9.03 8.96
CA HIS A 251 -5.21 -7.88 8.10
C HIS A 251 -5.86 -8.28 6.77
N LYS A 252 -5.34 -9.35 6.14
CA LYS A 252 -5.89 -9.90 4.91
C LYS A 252 -7.36 -10.25 5.07
N LEU A 253 -7.73 -11.02 6.11
CA LEU A 253 -9.12 -11.46 6.31
C LEU A 253 -10.09 -10.32 6.64
N VAL A 254 -9.63 -9.27 7.31
CA VAL A 254 -10.47 -8.07 7.51
C VAL A 254 -10.78 -7.40 6.17
N LEU A 255 -9.76 -7.20 5.32
CA LEU A 255 -9.97 -6.60 4.00
C LEU A 255 -10.84 -7.48 3.10
N GLU A 256 -10.58 -8.79 3.06
CA GLU A 256 -11.41 -9.73 2.30
C GLU A 256 -12.84 -9.78 2.81
N GLY A 257 -13.05 -9.66 4.11
CA GLY A 257 -14.38 -9.58 4.70
C GLY A 257 -15.17 -8.37 4.21
N LEU A 258 -14.52 -7.23 4.08
CA LEU A 258 -15.14 -5.97 3.69
C LEU A 258 -15.33 -5.82 2.17
N PHE A 259 -14.41 -6.32 1.37
CA PHE A 259 -14.43 -6.19 -0.09
C PHE A 259 -14.77 -7.50 -0.80
N GLY A 260 -14.13 -8.59 -0.48
CA GLY A 260 -14.17 -9.89 -1.14
C GLY A 260 -12.77 -10.51 -1.20
N THR A 261 -12.66 -11.73 -1.71
CA THR A 261 -11.39 -12.46 -1.80
C THR A 261 -10.34 -11.72 -2.62
N VAL A 262 -9.07 -11.93 -2.27
CA VAL A 262 -7.95 -11.35 -3.02
C VAL A 262 -7.86 -11.97 -4.40
N HIS A 263 -7.90 -11.12 -5.42
CA HIS A 263 -7.56 -11.46 -6.80
C HIS A 263 -6.24 -10.79 -7.19
N LYS A 264 -5.25 -11.59 -7.58
CA LYS A 264 -3.93 -11.09 -8.02
C LYS A 264 -4.02 -10.69 -9.49
N VAL A 265 -3.93 -9.38 -9.74
CA VAL A 265 -4.08 -8.81 -11.09
C VAL A 265 -2.84 -9.07 -11.94
N VAL A 266 -1.67 -8.70 -11.44
CA VAL A 266 -0.38 -8.87 -12.11
C VAL A 266 0.74 -8.80 -11.06
N SER A 267 1.86 -9.42 -11.29
CA SER A 267 3.05 -9.29 -10.43
C SER A 267 3.97 -8.16 -10.91
N THR A 268 4.77 -7.62 -9.99
CA THR A 268 5.82 -6.64 -10.33
C THR A 268 6.81 -7.23 -11.35
N LYS A 269 7.12 -8.51 -11.22
CA LYS A 269 8.03 -9.22 -12.15
C LYS A 269 7.46 -9.29 -13.56
N GLU A 270 6.19 -9.67 -13.72
CA GLU A 270 5.51 -9.70 -15.02
C GLU A 270 5.53 -8.32 -15.71
N LEU A 271 5.27 -7.24 -14.94
CA LEU A 271 5.34 -5.88 -15.48
C LEU A 271 6.74 -5.49 -15.94
N MET A 272 7.80 -5.95 -15.24
CA MET A 272 9.19 -5.73 -15.67
C MET A 272 9.52 -6.54 -16.94
N ASP A 273 9.12 -7.80 -16.99
CA ASP A 273 9.37 -8.69 -18.14
C ASP A 273 8.66 -8.16 -19.40
N GLN A 274 7.48 -7.57 -19.23
CA GLN A 274 6.74 -6.89 -20.31
C GLN A 274 7.25 -5.47 -20.62
N LYS A 275 8.34 -5.00 -19.97
CA LYS A 275 8.91 -3.64 -20.12
C LYS A 275 7.95 -2.50 -19.75
N HIS A 276 6.91 -2.79 -18.99
CA HIS A 276 6.02 -1.77 -18.42
C HIS A 276 6.62 -1.08 -17.21
N LEU A 277 7.64 -1.69 -16.60
CA LEU A 277 8.44 -1.15 -15.52
C LEU A 277 9.92 -1.23 -15.90
N ALA A 278 10.71 -0.31 -15.35
CA ALA A 278 12.17 -0.32 -15.50
C ALA A 278 12.79 -1.58 -14.91
N GLU A 279 13.88 -2.06 -15.47
CA GLU A 279 14.68 -3.10 -14.87
C GLU A 279 15.15 -2.66 -13.48
N PHE A 280 15.02 -3.53 -12.48
CA PHE A 280 15.27 -3.19 -11.10
C PHE A 280 16.28 -4.13 -10.46
N ASN A 281 17.36 -3.57 -9.96
CA ASN A 281 18.43 -4.31 -9.29
C ASN A 281 18.58 -3.84 -7.85
N ILE A 282 18.76 -4.77 -6.92
CA ILE A 282 18.95 -4.47 -5.51
C ILE A 282 20.38 -4.78 -5.10
N LYS A 283 21.09 -3.77 -4.61
CA LYS A 283 22.41 -3.90 -4.00
C LYS A 283 22.26 -3.79 -2.48
N CYS A 284 22.31 -4.92 -1.80
CA CYS A 284 22.27 -4.96 -0.34
C CYS A 284 23.66 -4.68 0.22
N LEU A 285 23.85 -3.55 0.87
CA LEU A 285 25.11 -3.11 1.44
C LEU A 285 25.13 -3.43 2.94
N LEU A 286 25.78 -4.54 3.30
CA LEU A 286 25.87 -5.01 4.68
C LEU A 286 27.10 -4.40 5.35
N LEU A 287 26.88 -3.35 6.14
CA LEU A 287 27.93 -2.65 6.88
C LEU A 287 28.31 -3.45 8.12
N LYS A 288 29.55 -3.92 8.16
CA LYS A 288 30.09 -4.64 9.30
C LYS A 288 30.77 -3.67 10.27
N HIS A 289 30.27 -3.64 11.48
CA HIS A 289 30.82 -2.85 12.57
C HIS A 289 31.99 -3.57 13.25
N ASN A 290 32.84 -2.84 13.93
CA ASN A 290 33.99 -3.40 14.65
C ASN A 290 33.53 -4.23 15.87
N ASP A 291 34.39 -5.15 16.33
CA ASP A 291 34.04 -6.12 17.39
C ASP A 291 33.71 -5.46 18.74
N SER A 292 34.33 -4.34 19.06
CA SER A 292 34.05 -3.60 20.31
C SER A 292 32.62 -3.05 20.34
N ILE A 293 32.17 -2.51 19.22
CA ILE A 293 30.80 -2.04 19.04
C ILE A 293 29.81 -3.21 19.04
N CYS A 294 30.13 -4.30 18.33
CA CYS A 294 29.29 -5.49 18.33
C CYS A 294 29.11 -6.06 19.74
N GLN A 295 30.18 -6.04 20.56
CA GLN A 295 30.13 -6.48 21.96
C GLN A 295 29.24 -5.57 22.81
N ALA A 296 29.32 -4.26 22.65
CA ALA A 296 28.45 -3.31 23.36
C ALA A 296 27.00 -3.44 22.90
N ALA A 297 26.75 -3.53 21.60
CA ALA A 297 25.42 -3.60 20.99
C ALA A 297 24.64 -4.88 21.36
N LYS A 298 25.30 -5.95 21.83
CA LYS A 298 24.63 -7.19 22.23
C LYS A 298 23.51 -7.00 23.27
N ASN A 299 23.59 -5.93 24.06
CA ASN A 299 22.63 -5.62 25.11
C ASN A 299 21.70 -4.46 24.76
N PHE A 300 21.83 -3.88 23.58
CA PHE A 300 20.96 -2.79 23.15
C PHE A 300 19.51 -3.26 23.04
N THR A 301 18.60 -2.41 23.47
CA THR A 301 17.21 -2.45 23.04
C THR A 301 17.11 -2.03 21.58
N TYR A 302 16.00 -2.30 20.93
CA TYR A 302 15.77 -1.83 19.57
C TYR A 302 15.94 -0.32 19.41
N GLN A 303 15.43 0.45 20.36
CA GLN A 303 15.54 1.91 20.34
C GLN A 303 16.99 2.39 20.46
N GLN A 304 17.79 1.78 21.33
CA GLN A 304 19.21 2.09 21.50
C GLN A 304 20.02 1.73 20.26
N GLU A 305 19.71 0.58 19.63
CA GLU A 305 20.36 0.19 18.37
C GLU A 305 20.09 1.19 17.25
N ILE A 306 18.83 1.59 17.08
CA ILE A 306 18.46 2.59 16.07
C ILE A 306 19.11 3.93 16.35
N GLU A 307 19.10 4.40 17.60
CA GLU A 307 19.71 5.68 17.98
C GLU A 307 21.21 5.69 17.71
N TYR A 308 21.90 4.61 18.06
CA TYR A 308 23.32 4.44 17.72
C TYR A 308 23.55 4.53 16.20
N LEU A 309 22.77 3.79 15.40
CA LEU A 309 22.97 3.73 13.96
C LEU A 309 22.72 5.08 13.25
N VAL A 310 21.66 5.79 13.64
CA VAL A 310 21.34 7.09 13.00
C VAL A 310 22.32 8.20 13.35
N LEU A 311 22.98 8.11 14.51
CA LEU A 311 23.98 9.08 14.97
C LEU A 311 25.41 8.67 14.61
N ASN A 312 25.65 7.47 14.12
CA ASN A 312 27.00 6.98 13.80
C ASN A 312 27.60 7.77 12.64
N GLU A 313 28.67 8.51 12.91
CA GLU A 313 29.32 9.41 11.95
C GLU A 313 29.91 8.68 10.76
N ALA A 314 30.61 7.57 10.97
CA ALA A 314 31.23 6.78 9.89
C ALA A 314 30.16 6.21 8.95
N ARG A 315 29.04 5.76 9.52
CA ARG A 315 27.87 5.28 8.75
C ARG A 315 27.24 6.40 7.93
N ASN A 316 27.01 7.58 8.53
CA ASN A 316 26.43 8.73 7.85
C ASN A 316 27.34 9.27 6.75
N LYS A 317 28.67 9.31 6.96
CA LYS A 317 29.66 9.64 5.95
C LYS A 317 29.63 8.62 4.79
N PHE A 318 29.52 7.32 5.10
CA PHE A 318 29.38 6.29 4.07
C PHE A 318 28.14 6.49 3.21
N ILE A 319 26.98 6.74 3.83
CA ILE A 319 25.69 6.97 3.13
C ILE A 319 25.78 8.22 2.25
N ALA A 320 26.32 9.32 2.79
CA ALA A 320 26.49 10.56 2.05
C ALA A 320 27.45 10.37 0.85
N ASN A 321 28.58 9.71 1.04
CA ASN A 321 29.54 9.42 -0.02
C ASN A 321 28.90 8.55 -1.13
N LEU A 322 28.11 7.53 -0.74
CA LEU A 322 27.35 6.73 -1.69
C LEU A 322 26.40 7.61 -2.52
N ALA A 323 25.57 8.43 -1.86
CA ALA A 323 24.62 9.29 -2.56
C ALA A 323 25.30 10.26 -3.54
N MET A 324 26.44 10.83 -3.15
CA MET A 324 27.22 11.74 -3.99
C MET A 324 27.93 11.06 -5.16
N SER A 325 28.27 9.76 -5.05
CA SER A 325 28.96 9.01 -6.09
C SER A 325 28.07 8.49 -7.20
N LEU A 326 26.74 8.48 -6.98
CA LEU A 326 25.78 7.92 -7.93
C LEU A 326 25.46 8.89 -9.06
N GLU A 327 25.30 8.35 -10.25
CA GLU A 327 24.80 9.09 -11.41
C GLU A 327 23.28 9.07 -11.47
N GLY A 328 22.69 10.11 -12.05
CA GLY A 328 21.24 10.26 -12.16
C GLY A 328 20.58 10.76 -10.88
N ASN A 329 19.26 10.85 -10.90
CA ASN A 329 18.49 11.32 -9.77
C ASN A 329 18.44 10.26 -8.66
N THR A 330 18.84 10.65 -7.47
CA THR A 330 18.98 9.78 -6.31
C THR A 330 18.00 10.16 -5.22
N LEU A 331 17.20 9.19 -4.75
CA LEU A 331 16.34 9.32 -3.60
C LEU A 331 16.96 8.65 -2.38
N LEU A 332 17.22 9.42 -1.34
CA LEU A 332 17.72 8.95 -0.06
C LEU A 332 16.59 8.96 0.97
N LEU A 333 16.22 7.79 1.46
CA LEU A 333 15.10 7.61 2.38
C LEU A 333 15.56 7.45 3.83
N TYR A 334 15.06 8.31 4.71
CA TYR A 334 15.33 8.30 6.15
C TYR A 334 14.05 8.22 6.98
N GLN A 335 14.18 7.90 8.28
CA GLN A 335 13.04 7.80 9.21
C GLN A 335 12.94 8.96 10.18
N TYR A 336 14.06 9.46 10.75
CA TYR A 336 14.10 10.50 11.76
C TYR A 336 14.58 11.82 11.17
N VAL A 337 13.73 12.85 11.20
CA VAL A 337 14.01 14.14 10.54
C VAL A 337 15.25 14.79 11.12
N GLU A 338 15.23 15.15 12.41
CA GLU A 338 16.33 15.89 13.06
C GLU A 338 17.57 15.01 13.30
N LYS A 339 17.38 13.79 13.82
CA LYS A 339 18.48 12.92 14.24
C LYS A 339 19.20 12.20 13.08
N HIS A 340 18.65 12.22 11.86
CA HIS A 340 19.24 11.50 10.73
C HIS A 340 19.13 12.24 9.40
N GLY A 341 17.92 12.60 8.97
CA GLY A 341 17.69 13.23 7.67
C GLY A 341 18.44 14.55 7.53
N LYS A 342 18.38 15.41 8.55
CA LYS A 342 19.08 16.70 8.58
C LYS A 342 20.61 16.51 8.58
N ILE A 343 21.12 15.57 9.37
CA ILE A 343 22.57 15.26 9.41
C ILE A 343 23.05 14.84 8.01
N LEU A 344 22.34 13.95 7.33
CA LEU A 344 22.69 13.52 5.97
C LEU A 344 22.60 14.67 4.96
N HIS A 345 21.57 15.51 5.08
CA HIS A 345 21.41 16.70 4.25
C HIS A 345 22.60 17.65 4.41
N ASP A 346 22.96 17.98 5.65
CA ASP A 346 24.02 18.95 5.93
C ASP A 346 25.38 18.42 5.43
N ILE A 347 25.71 17.14 5.69
CA ILE A 347 26.96 16.53 5.16
C ILE A 347 27.01 16.59 3.62
N ILE A 348 25.91 16.35 2.92
CA ILE A 348 25.88 16.36 1.46
C ILE A 348 25.91 17.80 0.96
N LYS A 349 25.16 18.72 1.57
CA LYS A 349 25.09 20.13 1.16
C LYS A 349 26.44 20.85 1.33
N ASP A 350 27.14 20.59 2.42
CA ASP A 350 28.47 21.17 2.68
C ASP A 350 29.50 20.76 1.63
N ARG A 351 29.37 19.53 1.08
CA ARG A 351 30.31 19.01 0.08
C ARG A 351 29.93 19.31 -1.36
N LEU A 352 28.63 19.53 -1.62
CA LEU A 352 28.10 19.82 -2.94
C LEU A 352 27.21 21.09 -2.89
N PRO A 353 27.77 22.28 -2.58
CA PRO A 353 26.99 23.50 -2.36
C PRO A 353 26.17 23.93 -3.58
N ASP A 354 26.67 23.69 -4.80
CA ASP A 354 26.00 24.09 -6.07
C ASP A 354 25.09 23.01 -6.64
N TYR A 355 24.94 21.89 -5.92
CA TYR A 355 24.16 20.77 -6.42
C TYR A 355 22.67 20.90 -6.03
N LYS A 356 21.77 20.38 -6.89
CA LYS A 356 20.33 20.35 -6.60
C LYS A 356 20.01 19.30 -5.57
N ILE A 357 19.93 19.73 -4.33
CA ILE A 357 19.62 18.89 -3.15
C ILE A 357 18.31 19.37 -2.55
N PHE A 358 17.38 18.43 -2.36
CA PHE A 358 16.06 18.70 -1.80
C PHE A 358 15.87 17.95 -0.50
N PHE A 359 15.40 18.64 0.54
CA PHE A 359 15.10 18.03 1.85
C PHE A 359 13.60 18.06 2.11
N ILE A 360 12.98 16.87 2.21
CA ILE A 360 11.54 16.71 2.26
C ILE A 360 11.12 15.87 3.46
N HIS A 361 10.16 16.39 4.23
CA HIS A 361 9.58 15.72 5.40
C HIS A 361 8.10 16.06 5.56
N GLY A 362 7.46 15.52 6.62
CA GLY A 362 6.03 15.72 6.87
C GLY A 362 5.57 17.16 6.98
N GLY A 363 6.44 18.06 7.48
CA GLY A 363 6.18 19.49 7.57
C GLY A 363 6.47 20.30 6.30
N THR A 364 6.95 19.68 5.21
CA THR A 364 7.17 20.38 3.95
C THR A 364 5.82 20.63 3.26
N ASP A 365 5.58 21.86 2.82
CA ASP A 365 4.34 22.25 2.14
C ASP A 365 4.10 21.43 0.85
N VAL A 366 2.83 21.21 0.53
CA VAL A 366 2.42 20.43 -0.65
C VAL A 366 2.93 21.07 -1.94
N GLU A 367 2.88 22.39 -2.03
CA GLU A 367 3.38 23.17 -3.18
C GLU A 367 4.88 22.98 -3.39
N VAL A 368 5.68 23.02 -2.32
CA VAL A 368 7.12 22.80 -2.37
C VAL A 368 7.45 21.37 -2.83
N ARG A 369 6.67 20.38 -2.37
CA ARG A 369 6.83 18.99 -2.83
C ARG A 369 6.56 18.85 -4.32
N GLU A 370 5.53 19.51 -4.82
CA GLU A 370 5.14 19.46 -6.22
C GLU A 370 6.13 20.22 -7.13
N GLN A 371 6.64 21.35 -6.66
CA GLN A 371 7.73 22.08 -7.34
C GLN A 371 9.01 21.21 -7.40
N THR A 372 9.38 20.57 -6.28
CA THR A 372 10.52 19.63 -6.25
C THR A 372 10.31 18.50 -7.26
N ARG A 373 9.13 17.90 -7.33
CA ARG A 373 8.80 16.88 -8.31
C ARG A 373 9.03 17.38 -9.73
N SER A 374 8.46 18.53 -10.07
CA SER A 374 8.57 19.12 -11.40
C SER A 374 10.02 19.42 -11.80
N ILE A 375 10.84 19.91 -10.86
CA ILE A 375 12.25 20.16 -11.12
C ILE A 375 12.99 18.84 -11.38
N VAL A 376 12.82 17.84 -10.50
CA VAL A 376 13.54 16.57 -10.61
C VAL A 376 13.19 15.76 -11.84
N GLU A 377 11.92 15.85 -12.32
CA GLU A 377 11.51 15.19 -13.57
C GLU A 377 12.33 15.66 -14.79
N ASN A 378 12.79 16.91 -14.78
CA ASN A 378 13.56 17.53 -15.85
C ASN A 378 15.07 17.53 -15.58
N GLU A 379 15.52 17.11 -14.40
CA GLU A 379 16.93 17.10 -14.05
C GLU A 379 17.61 15.78 -14.44
N LYS A 380 18.86 15.89 -14.87
CA LYS A 380 19.71 14.73 -15.15
C LYS A 380 20.33 14.15 -13.89
N ARG A 381 20.55 14.99 -12.86
CA ARG A 381 21.21 14.61 -11.62
C ARG A 381 20.79 15.49 -10.45
N SER A 382 20.14 14.91 -9.46
CA SER A 382 19.72 15.58 -8.23
C SER A 382 19.72 14.59 -7.05
N ILE A 383 19.74 15.09 -5.82
CA ILE A 383 19.60 14.27 -4.61
C ILE A 383 18.39 14.75 -3.83
N ILE A 384 17.45 13.83 -3.61
CA ILE A 384 16.25 14.07 -2.82
C ILE A 384 16.41 13.29 -1.52
N ILE A 385 16.47 14.00 -0.40
CA ILE A 385 16.55 13.44 0.94
C ILE A 385 15.16 13.52 1.55
N ALA A 386 14.46 12.39 1.65
CA ALA A 386 13.05 12.37 2.02
C ALA A 386 12.74 11.42 3.17
N SER A 387 11.77 11.80 4.02
CA SER A 387 11.26 10.87 5.02
C SER A 387 10.45 9.75 4.35
N VAL A 388 10.62 8.51 4.82
CA VAL A 388 9.90 7.33 4.27
C VAL A 388 8.39 7.55 4.27
N GLY A 389 7.84 8.15 5.36
CA GLY A 389 6.40 8.41 5.47
C GLY A 389 5.90 9.39 4.42
N THR A 390 6.59 10.51 4.24
CA THR A 390 6.19 11.55 3.27
C THR A 390 6.32 11.06 1.84
N PHE A 391 7.40 10.35 1.54
CA PHE A 391 7.63 9.85 0.19
C PHE A 391 6.64 8.73 -0.19
N SER A 392 6.28 7.84 0.73
CA SER A 392 5.35 6.75 0.43
C SER A 392 3.91 7.22 0.13
N THR A 393 3.53 8.42 0.55
CA THR A 393 2.13 8.88 0.46
C THR A 393 1.89 10.09 -0.48
N GLY A 394 2.92 10.76 -1.00
CA GLY A 394 2.67 12.05 -1.62
C GLY A 394 3.57 12.51 -2.78
N ILE A 395 4.69 11.87 -3.06
CA ILE A 395 5.60 12.35 -4.11
C ILE A 395 5.74 11.29 -5.20
N ASN A 396 5.37 11.66 -6.42
CA ASN A 396 5.42 10.77 -7.56
C ASN A 396 6.45 11.26 -8.59
N ILE A 397 7.70 10.84 -8.45
CA ILE A 397 8.79 11.17 -9.38
C ILE A 397 9.07 9.95 -10.26
N ARG A 398 8.98 10.10 -11.59
CA ARG A 398 9.25 9.02 -12.56
C ARG A 398 10.75 8.89 -12.84
N ASN A 399 11.45 10.00 -12.89
CA ASN A 399 12.87 10.08 -13.27
C ASN A 399 13.81 9.81 -12.06
N LEU A 400 13.58 8.69 -11.32
CA LEU A 400 14.44 8.25 -10.22
C LEU A 400 15.31 7.07 -10.67
N HIS A 401 16.63 7.24 -10.67
CA HIS A 401 17.60 6.22 -11.07
C HIS A 401 18.08 5.38 -9.88
N ASN A 402 18.23 6.02 -8.71
CA ASN A 402 18.75 5.38 -7.51
C ASN A 402 17.83 5.63 -6.31
N ILE A 403 17.66 4.60 -5.48
CA ILE A 403 16.99 4.69 -4.18
C ILE A 403 17.96 4.18 -3.13
N ILE A 404 18.17 4.93 -2.05
CA ILE A 404 19.00 4.52 -0.91
C ILE A 404 18.10 4.38 0.32
N PHE A 405 18.05 3.18 0.89
CA PHE A 405 17.43 2.97 2.21
C PHE A 405 18.46 3.26 3.30
N ALA A 406 18.52 4.51 3.77
CA ALA A 406 19.42 4.91 4.84
C ALA A 406 18.92 4.46 6.23
N SER A 407 17.59 4.41 6.42
CA SER A 407 16.94 3.88 7.62
C SER A 407 16.04 2.70 7.22
N PRO A 408 16.54 1.48 7.26
CA PRO A 408 15.79 0.33 6.79
C PRO A 408 14.59 0.04 7.68
N SER A 409 13.43 -0.15 7.04
CA SER A 409 12.18 -0.56 7.69
C SER A 409 11.96 -2.05 7.51
N LYS A 410 11.35 -2.71 8.49
CA LYS A 410 10.83 -4.07 8.31
C LYS A 410 9.47 -4.11 7.62
N SER A 411 8.81 -2.99 7.47
CA SER A 411 7.46 -2.92 6.89
C SER A 411 7.49 -3.28 5.42
N ARG A 412 6.94 -4.44 5.08
CA ARG A 412 6.75 -4.94 3.71
C ARG A 412 6.09 -3.88 2.80
N ILE A 413 5.05 -3.25 3.30
CA ILE A 413 4.30 -2.22 2.56
C ILE A 413 5.20 -1.05 2.19
N ARG A 414 5.92 -0.48 3.16
CA ARG A 414 6.81 0.68 2.91
C ARG A 414 7.94 0.35 1.95
N VAL A 415 8.54 -0.83 2.10
CA VAL A 415 9.61 -1.30 1.21
C VAL A 415 9.10 -1.40 -0.23
N LEU A 416 8.00 -2.12 -0.46
CA LEU A 416 7.45 -2.32 -1.80
C LEU A 416 6.92 -1.02 -2.43
N GLN A 417 6.30 -0.13 -1.65
CA GLN A 417 5.87 1.17 -2.15
C GLN A 417 7.03 2.07 -2.56
N SER A 418 8.12 2.05 -1.79
CA SER A 418 9.34 2.81 -2.14
C SER A 418 10.00 2.26 -3.40
N ILE A 419 10.09 0.93 -3.53
CA ILE A 419 10.59 0.26 -4.73
C ILE A 419 9.71 0.60 -5.93
N GLY A 420 8.39 0.44 -5.81
CA GLY A 420 7.43 0.67 -6.90
C GLY A 420 7.51 2.07 -7.54
N ARG A 421 7.97 3.06 -6.79
CA ARG A 421 8.19 4.42 -7.34
C ARG A 421 9.46 4.51 -8.18
N GLY A 422 10.50 3.76 -7.81
CA GLY A 422 11.73 3.63 -8.61
C GLY A 422 11.56 2.81 -9.88
N LEU A 423 10.51 1.99 -9.96
CA LEU A 423 10.25 1.12 -11.11
C LEU A 423 9.61 1.82 -12.31
N ARG A 424 9.08 3.04 -12.15
CA ARG A 424 8.44 3.75 -13.24
C ARG A 424 9.44 4.08 -14.34
N THR A 425 9.03 3.83 -15.57
CA THR A 425 9.81 4.20 -16.76
C THR A 425 9.69 5.70 -17.04
N SER A 426 10.71 6.28 -17.65
CA SER A 426 10.68 7.60 -18.29
C SER A 426 11.50 7.51 -19.59
N ASP A 427 11.40 8.52 -20.45
CA ASP A 427 12.10 8.55 -21.73
C ASP A 427 13.64 8.44 -21.60
N THR A 428 14.16 8.73 -20.41
CA THR A 428 15.59 8.72 -20.09
C THR A 428 16.01 7.59 -19.16
N LYS A 429 15.08 6.63 -18.82
CA LYS A 429 15.34 5.67 -17.76
C LYS A 429 14.79 4.28 -18.05
N ASP A 430 15.69 3.35 -18.32
CA ASP A 430 15.41 1.93 -18.49
C ASP A 430 15.72 1.08 -17.25
N LYS A 431 16.53 1.61 -16.32
CA LYS A 431 17.02 0.89 -15.15
C LYS A 431 16.94 1.72 -13.88
N ALA A 432 16.68 1.05 -12.77
CA ALA A 432 16.76 1.64 -11.45
C ALA A 432 17.48 0.71 -10.47
N VAL A 433 18.18 1.29 -9.49
CA VAL A 433 18.93 0.54 -8.49
C VAL A 433 18.50 0.93 -7.09
N LEU A 434 18.18 -0.08 -6.26
CA LEU A 434 18.03 0.10 -4.82
C LEU A 434 19.33 -0.24 -4.10
N TYR A 435 19.79 0.66 -3.28
CA TYR A 435 20.86 0.45 -2.30
C TYR A 435 20.24 0.23 -0.92
N ASP A 436 20.11 -1.01 -0.52
CA ASP A 436 19.54 -1.40 0.78
C ASP A 436 20.65 -1.51 1.81
N ILE A 437 20.77 -0.52 2.69
CA ILE A 437 21.79 -0.48 3.74
C ILE A 437 21.31 -1.26 4.96
N ALA A 438 22.10 -2.22 5.38
CA ALA A 438 21.90 -3.02 6.57
C ALA A 438 23.16 -3.00 7.44
N ASP A 439 22.98 -3.16 8.74
CA ASP A 439 24.05 -3.06 9.72
C ASP A 439 24.26 -4.40 10.44
N ASP A 440 25.44 -4.97 10.30
CA ASP A 440 25.85 -6.20 10.96
C ASP A 440 26.62 -5.87 12.24
N MET A 441 25.92 -5.93 13.35
CA MET A 441 26.46 -5.80 14.72
C MET A 441 26.31 -7.09 15.50
N ARG A 442 26.33 -8.24 14.81
CA ARG A 442 26.25 -9.55 15.46
C ARG A 442 27.45 -9.78 16.36
N TYR A 443 27.19 -10.31 17.56
CA TYR A 443 28.25 -10.72 18.48
C TYR A 443 28.05 -12.18 18.90
N LYS A 444 28.98 -13.05 18.57
CA LYS A 444 28.86 -14.50 18.75
C LYS A 444 27.58 -15.03 18.08
N LYS A 445 26.68 -15.63 18.86
CA LYS A 445 25.38 -16.17 18.37
C LYS A 445 24.23 -15.16 18.45
N LYS A 446 24.46 -13.95 19.01
CA LYS A 446 23.39 -12.95 19.18
C LYS A 446 23.32 -12.04 17.97
N GLU A 447 22.14 -12.02 17.35
CA GLU A 447 21.83 -11.13 16.25
C GLU A 447 21.26 -9.82 16.75
N ASN A 448 21.64 -8.71 16.11
CA ASN A 448 21.04 -7.42 16.36
C ASN A 448 19.69 -7.28 15.64
N TYR A 449 18.90 -6.25 16.00
CA TYR A 449 17.52 -6.09 15.49
C TYR A 449 17.51 -5.74 14.00
N THR A 450 18.38 -4.87 13.55
CA THR A 450 18.38 -4.41 12.14
C THR A 450 18.85 -5.50 11.18
N ILE A 451 19.71 -6.44 11.59
CA ILE A 451 20.05 -7.60 10.78
C ILE A 451 18.86 -8.56 10.61
N LYS A 452 18.03 -8.74 11.64
CA LYS A 452 16.79 -9.51 11.53
C LYS A 452 15.81 -8.86 10.56
N HIS A 453 15.66 -7.54 10.63
CA HIS A 453 14.84 -6.79 9.68
C HIS A 453 15.38 -6.91 8.25
N PHE A 454 16.69 -6.97 8.08
CA PHE A 454 17.31 -7.22 6.79
C PHE A 454 16.97 -8.62 6.25
N ALA A 455 17.03 -9.65 7.08
CA ALA A 455 16.63 -11.00 6.68
C ALA A 455 15.16 -11.05 6.20
N GLU A 456 14.26 -10.32 6.86
CA GLU A 456 12.86 -10.20 6.41
C GLU A 456 12.75 -9.50 5.04
N ARG A 457 13.58 -8.47 4.77
CA ARG A 457 13.60 -7.82 3.45
C ARG A 457 14.15 -8.74 2.35
N ILE A 458 15.22 -9.49 2.64
CA ILE A 458 15.75 -10.48 1.69
C ILE A 458 14.69 -11.52 1.32
N LYS A 459 13.93 -12.01 2.31
CA LYS A 459 12.79 -12.90 2.07
C LYS A 459 11.76 -12.25 1.14
N LEU A 460 11.42 -10.99 1.39
CA LEU A 460 10.50 -10.21 0.56
C LEU A 460 11.02 -10.06 -0.89
N TYR A 461 12.31 -9.77 -1.07
CA TYR A 461 12.92 -9.65 -2.41
C TYR A 461 12.85 -10.97 -3.17
N GLY A 462 13.05 -12.10 -2.49
CA GLY A 462 12.87 -13.44 -3.07
C GLY A 462 11.42 -13.73 -3.45
N GLU A 463 10.44 -13.40 -2.59
CA GLU A 463 9.01 -13.57 -2.85
C GLU A 463 8.53 -12.76 -4.06
N GLU A 464 9.03 -11.53 -4.22
CA GLU A 464 8.72 -10.64 -5.35
C GLU A 464 9.60 -10.94 -6.59
N ARG A 465 10.52 -11.89 -6.48
CA ARG A 465 11.46 -12.30 -7.56
C ARG A 465 12.35 -11.17 -8.07
N PHE A 466 12.73 -10.24 -7.19
CA PHE A 466 13.73 -9.21 -7.52
C PHE A 466 15.14 -9.79 -7.58
N THR A 467 15.93 -9.30 -8.53
CA THR A 467 17.37 -9.60 -8.58
C THR A 467 18.10 -8.81 -7.52
N PHE A 468 18.84 -9.48 -6.62
CA PHE A 468 19.61 -8.81 -5.59
C PHE A 468 20.99 -9.43 -5.38
N LYS A 469 21.93 -8.61 -4.93
CA LYS A 469 23.30 -9.03 -4.51
C LYS A 469 23.64 -8.43 -3.17
N ILE A 470 24.33 -9.21 -2.32
CA ILE A 470 24.76 -8.77 -0.99
C ILE A 470 26.26 -8.45 -1.03
N TYR A 471 26.61 -7.24 -0.65
CA TYR A 471 27.99 -6.76 -0.54
C TYR A 471 28.32 -6.52 0.93
N LYS A 472 29.37 -7.14 1.43
CA LYS A 472 29.86 -6.92 2.80
C LYS A 472 30.90 -5.79 2.76
N ILE A 473 30.71 -4.79 3.59
CA ILE A 473 31.52 -3.57 3.63
C ILE A 473 31.96 -3.36 5.08
N GLU A 474 33.25 -3.32 5.33
CA GLU A 474 33.78 -2.97 6.63
C GLU A 474 33.66 -1.46 6.85
N LEU A 475 32.95 -1.08 7.88
CA LEU A 475 32.80 0.33 8.26
C LEU A 475 34.06 0.78 8.98
N LYS A 476 34.90 1.55 8.26
CA LYS A 476 36.09 2.16 8.84
C LYS A 476 35.64 3.29 9.76
N GLY A 477 35.97 3.18 11.03
CA GLY A 477 35.69 4.19 12.07
C GLY A 477 36.53 5.43 11.92
#